data_b7989d341f0c38783ad3c7e7e26b6c4a
#
_entry.id   b7989d341f0c38783ad3c7e7e26b6c4a
#
_cell.length_a   1.000
_cell.length_b   1.000
_cell.length_c   1.000
_cell.angle_alpha   90.00
_cell.angle_beta   90.00
_cell.angle_gamma   90.00
#
_symmetry.space_group_name_H-M   'P 1'
#
loop_
_entity.id
_entity.type
_entity.pdbx_description
1 polymer ?
#
loop_
_entity_poly.entity_id
_entity_poly.type
_entity_poly.pdbx_seq_one_letter_code
_entity_poly.pdbx_strand_id
1 'polypeptide(L)'
;SHEWERDKKENDLRFEYGLAPAQKADYAFLQHELYHLRNDGVLTIVLPHGVLFRGGDEEKIRRNLVDRNRIDAIIGLPANIFYGTSIATIIMVLRKDRSDTDVLVVDASRGFEKEGKKNQLRARDVRKIVDTVVNRREVDHFSRIVTREEIVDNDYNLNIPRYVDSEAVAETWDIYSTMFGGIPNAEIDTLERYWEAMPGLRDALFAPGSTPKHSVLRVDNPDVAILQHPAAIALYDHFRSSLSGFDDDIAQKLLTDPTNVSVNVAEAELRHNLFERLTDLQVVDPYSLYQVFSNVWDRTSAHLEVLGREGWEAVRGVDPNIVMKKRQKTKEEYEDQEGWLGRVLPFEVVQRHRMSSELLDLEQTQNRLEAAAERKTELFDQLDEENYLIAQISIVNKNETDFVKGGLQKAIKLYREDKTLTDEDQELLEFLVEALEVFTRHAGLRLSLIHISEPTRPRL
;
A
#
# COMPACT_ATOMS: atom_id res chain seq x y z
N SER A 1 -16.14 -1.29 29.27
CA SER A 1 -16.32 -2.39 30.18
C SER A 1 -17.69 -2.27 30.86
N HIS A 2 -18.38 -3.40 30.98
CA HIS A 2 -19.75 -3.43 31.53
C HIS A 2 -19.80 -3.28 33.07
N GLU A 3 -18.67 -3.31 33.76
CA GLU A 3 -18.60 -3.38 35.22
C GLU A 3 -17.61 -2.35 35.81
N TRP A 4 -17.69 -1.10 35.39
CA TRP A 4 -16.79 -0.08 35.95
C TRP A 4 -17.26 0.55 37.26
N GLU A 5 -18.39 0.05 37.82
CA GLU A 5 -18.96 0.44 39.12
C GLU A 5 -19.20 1.96 39.24
N ARG A 6 -19.92 2.53 38.27
CA ARG A 6 -20.24 3.97 38.18
C ARG A 6 -20.70 4.59 39.52
N ASP A 7 -21.61 3.95 40.18
CA ASP A 7 -22.28 4.48 41.38
C ASP A 7 -21.29 4.68 42.56
N LYS A 8 -20.20 3.91 42.58
CA LYS A 8 -19.14 4.07 43.60
C LYS A 8 -18.18 5.23 43.30
N LYS A 9 -18.38 5.96 42.20
CA LYS A 9 -17.44 6.98 41.69
C LYS A 9 -18.00 8.42 41.75
N GLU A 10 -19.18 8.64 42.33
CA GLU A 10 -19.85 9.96 42.38
C GLU A 10 -18.99 11.07 42.99
N ASN A 11 -18.15 10.75 43.97
CA ASN A 11 -17.31 11.71 44.67
C ASN A 11 -15.80 11.56 44.29
N ASP A 12 -15.50 10.86 43.23
CA ASP A 12 -14.13 10.63 42.80
C ASP A 12 -13.67 11.81 41.91
N LEU A 13 -12.63 12.51 42.33
CA LEU A 13 -12.09 13.70 41.67
C LEU A 13 -11.62 13.43 40.24
N ARG A 14 -11.35 12.18 39.89
CA ARG A 14 -10.96 11.80 38.52
C ARG A 14 -12.08 12.05 37.53
N PHE A 15 -13.35 12.05 37.98
CA PHE A 15 -14.53 12.19 37.11
C PHE A 15 -15.19 13.57 37.23
N GLU A 16 -14.38 14.62 37.42
CA GLU A 16 -14.84 16.00 37.57
C GLU A 16 -15.57 16.58 36.36
N TYR A 17 -15.39 15.96 35.18
CA TYR A 17 -16.07 16.36 33.92
C TYR A 17 -17.46 15.71 33.81
N GLY A 18 -17.78 14.76 34.67
CA GLY A 18 -19.04 14.01 34.72
C GLY A 18 -18.83 12.49 34.71
N LEU A 19 -19.85 11.76 35.20
CA LEU A 19 -19.78 10.30 35.22
C LEU A 19 -20.15 9.73 33.86
N ALA A 20 -19.32 8.87 33.31
CA ALA A 20 -19.63 8.12 32.08
C ALA A 20 -20.84 7.19 32.29
N PRO A 21 -21.56 6.82 31.20
CA PRO A 21 -22.67 5.88 31.30
C PRO A 21 -22.26 4.55 31.92
N ALA A 22 -23.18 3.91 32.70
CA ALA A 22 -22.89 2.66 33.41
C ALA A 22 -22.40 1.53 32.48
N GLN A 23 -22.91 1.49 31.26
CA GLN A 23 -22.55 0.44 30.27
C GLN A 23 -21.43 0.81 29.30
N LYS A 24 -20.89 2.06 29.38
CA LYS A 24 -19.88 2.57 28.45
C LYS A 24 -18.83 3.38 29.21
N ALA A 25 -17.72 2.75 29.50
CA ALA A 25 -16.67 3.36 30.31
C ALA A 25 -15.66 4.18 29.50
N ASP A 26 -15.88 4.41 28.20
CA ASP A 26 -14.91 5.07 27.31
C ASP A 26 -14.39 6.39 27.90
N TYR A 27 -15.29 7.28 28.27
CA TYR A 27 -14.94 8.55 28.93
C TYR A 27 -14.48 8.38 30.38
N ALA A 28 -14.76 7.27 31.04
CA ALA A 28 -14.21 7.04 32.38
C ALA A 28 -12.69 6.76 32.29
N PHE A 29 -12.26 5.97 31.31
CA PHE A 29 -10.85 5.75 31.05
C PHE A 29 -10.14 7.05 30.62
N LEU A 30 -10.72 7.82 29.70
CA LEU A 30 -10.17 9.10 29.29
C LEU A 30 -9.94 10.03 30.49
N GLN A 31 -10.94 10.20 31.35
CA GLN A 31 -10.85 11.07 32.53
C GLN A 31 -9.84 10.55 33.55
N HIS A 32 -9.77 9.23 33.75
CA HIS A 32 -8.77 8.60 34.61
C HIS A 32 -7.34 8.96 34.15
N GLU A 33 -7.03 8.78 32.88
CA GLU A 33 -5.75 9.10 32.28
C GLU A 33 -5.47 10.60 32.33
N LEU A 34 -6.46 11.43 32.01
CA LEU A 34 -6.33 12.88 32.05
C LEU A 34 -6.04 13.40 33.48
N TYR A 35 -6.66 12.79 34.50
CA TYR A 35 -6.38 13.15 35.90
C TYR A 35 -4.90 12.96 36.26
N HIS A 36 -4.32 11.83 35.87
CA HIS A 36 -2.92 11.48 36.15
C HIS A 36 -1.90 12.19 35.23
N LEU A 37 -2.37 12.84 34.17
CA LEU A 37 -1.52 13.56 33.24
C LEU A 37 -0.83 14.75 33.96
N ARG A 38 0.44 14.97 33.71
CA ARG A 38 1.14 16.19 34.12
C ARG A 38 0.56 17.39 33.38
N ASN A 39 0.76 18.60 33.92
CA ASN A 39 0.24 19.82 33.30
C ASN A 39 0.82 20.05 31.89
N ASP A 40 2.11 19.80 31.72
CA ASP A 40 2.85 19.88 30.44
C ASP A 40 2.73 18.62 29.57
N GLY A 41 1.98 17.62 30.02
CA GLY A 41 1.85 16.33 29.35
C GLY A 41 0.87 16.34 28.18
N VAL A 42 1.01 15.33 27.33
CA VAL A 42 0.10 15.01 26.22
C VAL A 42 -0.51 13.63 26.46
N LEU A 43 -1.83 13.54 26.37
CA LEU A 43 -2.55 12.27 26.39
C LEU A 43 -3.07 11.97 24.99
N THR A 44 -2.81 10.78 24.50
CA THR A 44 -3.44 10.23 23.28
C THR A 44 -4.20 8.97 23.63
N ILE A 45 -5.47 8.92 23.28
CA ILE A 45 -6.33 7.76 23.58
C ILE A 45 -7.13 7.35 22.35
N VAL A 46 -7.19 6.03 22.10
CA VAL A 46 -8.03 5.45 21.05
C VAL A 46 -9.40 5.18 21.60
N LEU A 47 -10.41 5.70 20.92
CA LEU A 47 -11.81 5.60 21.34
C LEU A 47 -12.70 5.20 20.16
N PRO A 48 -13.89 4.59 20.42
CA PRO A 48 -14.91 4.41 19.39
C PRO A 48 -15.40 5.76 18.86
N HIS A 49 -15.60 5.86 17.55
CA HIS A 49 -16.06 7.09 16.90
C HIS A 49 -17.32 7.71 17.55
N GLY A 50 -18.22 6.88 18.06
CA GLY A 50 -19.46 7.33 18.70
C GLY A 50 -19.30 8.29 19.89
N VAL A 51 -18.14 8.33 20.57
CA VAL A 51 -17.90 9.27 21.68
C VAL A 51 -18.00 10.74 21.23
N LEU A 52 -17.80 11.01 19.96
CA LEU A 52 -17.83 12.35 19.40
C LEU A 52 -19.24 12.97 19.34
N PHE A 53 -20.30 12.17 19.30
CA PHE A 53 -21.65 12.69 19.04
C PHE A 53 -22.77 12.06 19.87
N ARG A 54 -22.51 10.99 20.67
CA ARG A 54 -23.55 10.43 21.53
C ARG A 54 -23.98 11.46 22.57
N GLY A 55 -25.29 11.47 22.86
CA GLY A 55 -25.91 12.36 23.83
C GLY A 55 -25.81 11.89 25.29
N GLY A 56 -26.55 12.54 26.20
CA GLY A 56 -26.67 12.19 27.60
C GLY A 56 -25.38 12.45 28.41
N ASP A 57 -24.94 11.46 29.20
CA ASP A 57 -23.76 11.62 30.06
C ASP A 57 -22.50 11.81 29.25
N GLU A 58 -22.35 11.17 28.07
CA GLU A 58 -21.20 11.37 27.20
C GLU A 58 -21.16 12.80 26.64
N GLU A 59 -22.28 13.39 26.30
CA GLU A 59 -22.37 14.78 25.86
C GLU A 59 -21.94 15.76 26.96
N LYS A 60 -22.39 15.56 28.20
CA LYS A 60 -22.04 16.42 29.34
C LYS A 60 -20.51 16.43 29.55
N ILE A 61 -19.88 15.26 29.50
CA ILE A 61 -18.43 15.13 29.64
C ILE A 61 -17.72 15.86 28.49
N ARG A 62 -18.20 15.66 27.27
CA ARG A 62 -17.63 16.28 26.06
C ARG A 62 -17.75 17.81 26.11
N ARG A 63 -18.90 18.37 26.52
CA ARG A 63 -19.07 19.82 26.77
C ARG A 63 -18.05 20.32 27.75
N ASN A 64 -17.92 19.68 28.91
CA ASN A 64 -16.97 20.07 29.94
C ASN A 64 -15.50 19.99 29.48
N LEU A 65 -15.14 18.99 28.67
CA LEU A 65 -13.79 18.88 28.10
C LEU A 65 -13.47 20.01 27.11
N VAL A 66 -14.42 20.37 26.24
CA VAL A 66 -14.30 21.51 25.31
C VAL A 66 -14.25 22.84 26.09
N ASP A 67 -15.17 23.03 27.01
CA ASP A 67 -15.27 24.28 27.80
C ASP A 67 -14.04 24.55 28.64
N ARG A 68 -13.40 23.50 29.16
CA ARG A 68 -12.15 23.60 29.91
C ARG A 68 -10.90 23.48 29.03
N ASN A 69 -11.05 23.56 27.73
CA ASN A 69 -9.96 23.57 26.76
C ASN A 69 -9.01 22.37 26.88
N ARG A 70 -9.55 21.12 26.94
CA ARG A 70 -8.76 19.91 27.13
C ARG A 70 -8.48 19.17 25.81
N ILE A 71 -9.34 19.28 24.81
CA ILE A 71 -9.22 18.57 23.54
C ILE A 71 -8.34 19.39 22.60
N ASP A 72 -7.21 18.82 22.18
CA ASP A 72 -6.24 19.44 21.27
C ASP A 72 -6.48 19.04 19.83
N ALA A 73 -6.62 17.74 19.58
CA ALA A 73 -6.91 17.23 18.25
C ALA A 73 -7.81 15.98 18.30
N ILE A 74 -8.52 15.76 17.20
CA ILE A 74 -9.33 14.56 16.94
C ILE A 74 -8.92 14.01 15.60
N ILE A 75 -8.55 12.73 15.55
CA ILE A 75 -8.05 12.06 14.36
C ILE A 75 -8.95 10.86 14.07
N GLY A 76 -9.66 10.88 12.95
CA GLY A 76 -10.45 9.77 12.45
C GLY A 76 -9.57 8.74 11.79
N LEU A 77 -9.68 7.48 12.21
CA LEU A 77 -8.91 6.37 11.65
C LEU A 77 -9.78 5.51 10.71
N PRO A 78 -9.18 4.79 9.76
CA PRO A 78 -9.92 3.86 8.91
C PRO A 78 -10.65 2.80 9.73
N ALA A 79 -11.80 2.33 9.24
CA ALA A 79 -12.46 1.16 9.79
C ALA A 79 -11.59 -0.11 9.61
N ASN A 80 -11.92 -1.19 10.32
CA ASN A 80 -11.22 -2.47 10.21
C ASN A 80 -9.70 -2.46 10.52
N ILE A 81 -9.17 -1.48 11.25
CA ILE A 81 -7.77 -1.46 11.67
C ILE A 81 -7.51 -2.48 12.79
N PHE A 82 -8.39 -2.55 13.77
CA PHE A 82 -8.19 -3.38 14.97
C PHE A 82 -8.74 -4.78 14.81
N TYR A 83 -8.08 -5.75 15.45
CA TYR A 83 -8.58 -7.13 15.52
C TYR A 83 -9.88 -7.19 16.34
N GLY A 84 -10.83 -8.01 15.90
CA GLY A 84 -12.07 -8.26 16.60
C GLY A 84 -13.18 -7.20 16.41
N THR A 85 -12.92 -6.12 15.68
CA THR A 85 -13.93 -5.10 15.37
C THR A 85 -13.76 -4.52 13.96
N SER A 86 -14.89 -4.19 13.33
CA SER A 86 -14.92 -3.45 12.06
C SER A 86 -15.26 -1.96 12.24
N ILE A 87 -15.46 -1.53 13.50
CA ILE A 87 -15.92 -0.16 13.80
C ILE A 87 -14.79 0.83 13.53
N ALA A 88 -15.14 1.98 12.95
CA ALA A 88 -14.22 3.11 12.84
C ALA A 88 -13.88 3.64 14.25
N THR A 89 -12.63 3.97 14.46
CA THR A 89 -12.12 4.51 15.72
C THR A 89 -11.50 5.89 15.50
N ILE A 90 -11.26 6.58 16.60
CA ILE A 90 -10.57 7.86 16.60
C ILE A 90 -9.38 7.83 17.55
N ILE A 91 -8.42 8.70 17.34
CA ILE A 91 -7.47 9.12 18.37
C ILE A 91 -7.88 10.51 18.85
N MET A 92 -8.08 10.64 20.16
CA MET A 92 -8.28 11.95 20.78
C MET A 92 -6.99 12.39 21.47
N VAL A 93 -6.50 13.58 21.14
CA VAL A 93 -5.32 14.19 21.76
C VAL A 93 -5.79 15.22 22.78
N LEU A 94 -5.34 15.08 24.02
CA LEU A 94 -5.71 15.98 25.12
C LEU A 94 -4.46 16.56 25.79
N ARG A 95 -4.62 17.80 26.26
CA ARG A 95 -3.61 18.51 27.05
C ARG A 95 -4.28 19.26 28.20
N LYS A 96 -3.56 19.43 29.31
CA LYS A 96 -4.05 20.27 30.44
C LYS A 96 -3.75 21.73 30.23
N ASP A 97 -2.56 22.03 29.77
CA ASP A 97 -2.09 23.42 29.55
C ASP A 97 -2.09 23.69 28.03
N ARG A 98 -3.02 24.56 27.59
CA ARG A 98 -3.19 25.01 26.23
C ARG A 98 -3.47 26.51 26.18
N SER A 99 -2.77 27.22 25.31
CA SER A 99 -3.05 28.60 24.97
C SER A 99 -4.18 28.79 24.00
N ASP A 100 -4.28 27.85 23.02
CA ASP A 100 -5.27 27.91 21.94
C ASP A 100 -6.56 27.22 22.37
N THR A 101 -7.69 27.71 21.91
CA THR A 101 -9.03 27.16 22.25
C THR A 101 -9.65 26.36 21.12
N ASP A 102 -9.07 26.39 19.94
CA ASP A 102 -9.48 25.63 18.77
C ASP A 102 -9.10 24.14 18.86
N VAL A 103 -9.74 23.32 18.06
CA VAL A 103 -9.50 21.89 17.97
C VAL A 103 -9.09 21.54 16.54
N LEU A 104 -7.97 20.86 16.38
CA LEU A 104 -7.61 20.30 15.08
C LEU A 104 -8.40 19.02 14.83
N VAL A 105 -9.19 19.00 13.76
CA VAL A 105 -9.94 17.82 13.30
C VAL A 105 -9.25 17.25 12.06
N VAL A 106 -8.89 15.97 12.11
CA VAL A 106 -8.21 15.26 11.02
C VAL A 106 -9.04 14.06 10.59
N ASP A 107 -9.32 13.94 9.31
CA ASP A 107 -9.93 12.75 8.72
C ASP A 107 -8.89 11.91 7.97
N ALA A 108 -8.34 10.90 8.65
CA ALA A 108 -7.43 9.94 8.05
C ALA A 108 -8.12 8.62 7.66
N SER A 109 -9.45 8.60 7.62
CA SER A 109 -10.25 7.38 7.38
C SER A 109 -9.99 6.72 6.02
N ARG A 110 -9.45 7.44 5.04
CA ARG A 110 -9.16 6.96 3.68
C ARG A 110 -7.71 6.57 3.46
N GLY A 111 -6.80 6.88 4.39
CA GLY A 111 -5.37 6.57 4.30
C GLY A 111 -5.08 5.15 4.80
N PHE A 112 -5.21 4.14 3.96
CA PHE A 112 -4.88 2.75 4.33
C PHE A 112 -4.56 1.90 3.10
N GLU A 113 -3.99 0.74 3.37
CA GLU A 113 -3.86 -0.37 2.43
C GLU A 113 -4.63 -1.59 2.95
N LYS A 114 -5.21 -2.39 2.04
CA LYS A 114 -5.89 -3.63 2.43
C LYS A 114 -4.88 -4.75 2.60
N GLU A 115 -4.82 -5.31 3.79
CA GLU A 115 -4.08 -6.54 4.08
C GLU A 115 -5.06 -7.66 4.46
N GLY A 116 -5.40 -8.48 3.48
CA GLY A 116 -6.42 -9.52 3.63
C GLY A 116 -7.79 -8.94 3.99
N LYS A 117 -8.28 -9.20 5.21
CA LYS A 117 -9.57 -8.70 5.73
C LYS A 117 -9.43 -7.41 6.55
N LYS A 118 -8.21 -6.89 6.72
CA LYS A 118 -7.91 -5.72 7.57
C LYS A 118 -7.43 -4.56 6.72
N ASN A 119 -7.57 -3.37 7.29
CA ASN A 119 -6.97 -2.16 6.78
C ASN A 119 -5.73 -1.85 7.63
N GLN A 120 -4.63 -1.51 6.98
CA GLN A 120 -3.38 -1.15 7.64
C GLN A 120 -2.98 0.27 7.25
N LEU A 121 -2.58 1.06 8.24
CA LEU A 121 -1.95 2.37 7.99
C LEU A 121 -0.52 2.14 7.49
N ARG A 122 -0.19 2.74 6.37
CA ARG A 122 1.17 2.73 5.83
C ARG A 122 2.03 3.78 6.53
N ALA A 123 3.33 3.67 6.41
CA ALA A 123 4.25 4.67 6.96
C ALA A 123 3.92 6.11 6.51
N ARG A 124 3.58 6.28 5.23
CA ARG A 124 3.13 7.58 4.67
C ARG A 124 1.88 8.12 5.34
N ASP A 125 0.92 7.27 5.65
CA ASP A 125 -0.35 7.67 6.26
C ASP A 125 -0.13 8.12 7.70
N VAL A 126 0.65 7.34 8.47
CA VAL A 126 1.06 7.69 9.83
C VAL A 126 1.85 8.99 9.83
N ARG A 127 2.83 9.14 8.91
CA ARG A 127 3.66 10.35 8.84
C ARG A 127 2.84 11.59 8.52
N LYS A 128 1.92 11.51 7.56
CA LYS A 128 1.01 12.60 7.21
C LYS A 128 0.16 13.04 8.40
N ILE A 129 -0.39 12.08 9.15
CA ILE A 129 -1.14 12.37 10.38
C ILE A 129 -0.27 13.10 11.39
N VAL A 130 0.93 12.57 11.67
CA VAL A 130 1.86 13.16 12.67
C VAL A 130 2.27 14.58 12.26
N ASP A 131 2.68 14.80 11.02
CA ASP A 131 3.07 16.12 10.53
C ASP A 131 1.92 17.13 10.58
N THR A 132 0.71 16.69 10.27
CA THR A 132 -0.50 17.52 10.34
C THR A 132 -0.79 17.92 11.79
N VAL A 133 -0.72 16.97 12.72
CA VAL A 133 -1.02 17.23 14.14
C VAL A 133 0.07 18.08 14.79
N VAL A 134 1.35 17.74 14.60
CA VAL A 134 2.47 18.45 15.23
C VAL A 134 2.56 19.89 14.74
N ASN A 135 2.35 20.12 13.44
CA ASN A 135 2.43 21.46 12.84
C ASN A 135 1.08 22.18 12.76
N ARG A 136 0.00 21.58 13.28
CA ARG A 136 -1.39 22.08 13.24
C ARG A 136 -1.78 22.60 11.86
N ARG A 137 -1.58 21.78 10.83
CA ARG A 137 -1.82 22.18 9.42
C ARG A 137 -3.28 21.96 9.04
N GLU A 138 -3.84 22.92 8.32
CA GLU A 138 -5.05 22.72 7.53
C GLU A 138 -4.65 22.15 6.16
N VAL A 139 -5.30 21.07 5.79
CA VAL A 139 -5.07 20.37 4.51
C VAL A 139 -6.44 20.03 3.92
N ASP A 140 -6.69 20.46 2.70
CA ASP A 140 -7.95 20.24 2.01
C ASP A 140 -8.35 18.76 2.02
N HIS A 141 -9.61 18.50 2.32
CA HIS A 141 -10.20 17.17 2.42
C HIS A 141 -9.53 16.23 3.45
N PHE A 142 -8.67 16.75 4.33
CA PHE A 142 -7.93 15.96 5.30
C PHE A 142 -7.96 16.53 6.72
N SER A 143 -7.77 17.84 6.90
CA SER A 143 -7.73 18.43 8.24
C SER A 143 -8.17 19.88 8.25
N ARG A 144 -8.78 20.28 9.37
CA ARG A 144 -9.25 21.66 9.60
C ARG A 144 -9.09 22.04 11.06
N ILE A 145 -8.75 23.30 11.30
CA ILE A 145 -8.74 23.91 12.63
C ILE A 145 -10.14 24.47 12.89
N VAL A 146 -10.83 23.93 13.90
CA VAL A 146 -12.20 24.27 14.24
C VAL A 146 -12.21 25.13 15.48
N THR A 147 -12.84 26.30 15.40
CA THR A 147 -12.93 27.21 16.55
C THR A 147 -13.89 26.66 17.60
N ARG A 148 -13.67 27.10 18.86
CA ARG A 148 -14.56 26.70 19.96
C ARG A 148 -15.98 27.16 19.72
N GLU A 149 -16.17 28.36 19.18
CA GLU A 149 -17.47 28.94 18.85
C GLU A 149 -18.24 28.04 17.87
N GLU A 150 -17.57 27.58 16.82
CA GLU A 150 -18.17 26.67 15.85
C GLU A 150 -18.56 25.32 16.48
N ILE A 151 -17.76 24.80 17.41
CA ILE A 151 -18.09 23.57 18.15
C ILE A 151 -19.33 23.79 19.03
N VAL A 152 -19.45 24.92 19.70
CA VAL A 152 -20.60 25.30 20.52
C VAL A 152 -21.85 25.43 19.66
N ASP A 153 -21.77 26.12 18.51
CA ASP A 153 -22.87 26.28 17.56
C ASP A 153 -23.35 24.93 16.98
N ASN A 154 -22.47 23.96 16.92
CA ASN A 154 -22.79 22.57 16.56
C ASN A 154 -23.21 21.68 17.77
N ASP A 155 -23.67 22.26 18.89
CA ASP A 155 -24.09 21.54 20.10
C ASP A 155 -23.00 20.61 20.66
N TYR A 156 -21.76 21.01 20.59
CA TYR A 156 -20.59 20.23 21.02
C TYR A 156 -20.49 18.86 20.32
N ASN A 157 -21.09 18.73 19.16
CA ASN A 157 -20.97 17.55 18.32
C ASN A 157 -19.64 17.61 17.56
N LEU A 158 -18.73 16.69 17.89
CA LEU A 158 -17.39 16.63 17.32
C LEU A 158 -17.26 15.62 16.17
N ASN A 159 -18.38 15.24 15.55
CA ASN A 159 -18.39 14.30 14.44
C ASN A 159 -17.58 14.86 13.26
N ILE A 160 -16.54 14.16 12.87
CA ILE A 160 -15.51 14.61 11.89
C ILE A 160 -16.10 15.12 10.57
N PRO A 161 -17.07 14.41 9.91
CA PRO A 161 -17.64 14.88 8.65
C PRO A 161 -18.39 16.22 8.73
N ARG A 162 -18.65 16.75 9.92
CA ARG A 162 -19.21 18.10 10.08
C ARG A 162 -18.21 19.22 9.81
N TYR A 163 -16.92 18.91 9.97
CA TYR A 163 -15.83 19.88 9.93
C TYR A 163 -14.87 19.64 8.78
N VAL A 164 -14.66 18.38 8.40
CA VAL A 164 -13.79 18.00 7.30
C VAL A 164 -14.62 17.25 6.28
N ASP A 165 -14.81 17.86 5.12
CA ASP A 165 -15.40 17.18 3.97
C ASP A 165 -14.32 16.35 3.27
N SER A 166 -14.26 15.10 3.63
CA SER A 166 -13.34 14.13 3.01
C SER A 166 -14.00 13.36 1.87
N GLU A 167 -15.27 13.62 1.56
CA GLU A 167 -15.91 12.97 0.43
C GLU A 167 -15.19 13.38 -0.88
N ALA A 168 -14.89 12.39 -1.71
CA ALA A 168 -14.49 12.69 -3.08
C ALA A 168 -15.61 13.53 -3.71
N VAL A 169 -15.23 14.59 -4.40
CA VAL A 169 -16.18 15.39 -5.18
C VAL A 169 -17.10 14.40 -5.89
N ALA A 170 -18.41 14.50 -5.62
CA ALA A 170 -19.38 13.58 -6.21
C ALA A 170 -19.18 13.59 -7.73
N GLU A 171 -19.00 12.41 -8.32
CA GLU A 171 -18.91 12.31 -9.78
C GLU A 171 -20.16 12.98 -10.37
N THR A 172 -19.96 14.09 -11.06
CA THR A 172 -21.05 14.79 -11.70
C THR A 172 -21.32 14.10 -13.04
N TRP A 173 -22.52 13.56 -13.18
CA TRP A 173 -22.97 13.02 -14.46
C TRP A 173 -23.36 14.17 -15.39
N ASP A 174 -22.51 14.45 -16.37
CA ASP A 174 -22.86 15.35 -17.45
C ASP A 174 -23.67 14.58 -18.51
N ILE A 175 -24.97 14.86 -18.56
CA ILE A 175 -25.90 14.23 -19.50
C ILE A 175 -25.50 14.53 -20.95
N TYR A 176 -25.01 15.75 -21.24
CA TYR A 176 -24.58 16.12 -22.57
C TYR A 176 -23.40 15.28 -23.04
N SER A 177 -22.35 15.12 -22.20
CA SER A 177 -21.19 14.30 -22.49
C SER A 177 -21.58 12.84 -22.73
N THR A 178 -22.54 12.33 -21.94
CA THR A 178 -23.04 10.95 -22.09
C THR A 178 -23.76 10.73 -23.42
N MET A 179 -24.52 11.73 -23.90
CA MET A 179 -25.32 11.62 -25.13
C MET A 179 -24.54 11.97 -26.39
N PHE A 180 -23.66 12.96 -26.32
CA PHE A 180 -23.04 13.59 -27.51
C PHE A 180 -21.52 13.52 -27.49
N GLY A 181 -20.92 12.97 -26.43
CA GLY A 181 -19.48 12.92 -26.23
C GLY A 181 -18.87 14.24 -25.78
N GLY A 182 -17.58 14.26 -25.57
CA GLY A 182 -16.82 15.36 -25.01
C GLY A 182 -16.61 15.25 -23.50
N ILE A 183 -15.71 16.08 -22.99
CA ILE A 183 -15.33 16.12 -21.56
C ILE A 183 -15.72 17.52 -21.06
N PRO A 184 -16.46 17.64 -19.94
CA PRO A 184 -16.79 18.93 -19.36
C PRO A 184 -15.52 19.70 -18.99
N ASN A 185 -15.44 20.99 -19.37
CA ASN A 185 -14.27 21.80 -19.01
C ASN A 185 -14.09 21.91 -17.50
N ALA A 186 -15.18 21.89 -16.72
CA ALA A 186 -15.12 21.89 -15.26
C ALA A 186 -14.35 20.68 -14.69
N GLU A 187 -14.41 19.51 -15.32
CA GLU A 187 -13.64 18.33 -14.92
C GLU A 187 -12.14 18.48 -15.28
N ILE A 188 -11.87 19.04 -16.47
CA ILE A 188 -10.50 19.35 -16.89
C ILE A 188 -9.87 20.40 -15.96
N ASP A 189 -10.65 21.37 -15.50
CA ASP A 189 -10.21 22.44 -14.59
C ASP A 189 -9.89 21.92 -13.17
N THR A 190 -10.44 20.78 -12.74
CA THR A 190 -10.05 20.15 -11.48
C THR A 190 -8.58 19.72 -11.44
N LEU A 191 -7.95 19.61 -12.60
CA LEU A 191 -6.53 19.24 -12.76
C LEU A 191 -5.60 20.46 -12.85
N GLU A 192 -6.06 21.66 -12.44
CA GLU A 192 -5.33 22.94 -12.58
C GLU A 192 -3.87 22.85 -12.10
N ARG A 193 -3.61 22.24 -10.95
CA ARG A 193 -2.24 22.05 -10.42
C ARG A 193 -1.30 21.34 -11.40
N TYR A 194 -1.82 20.44 -12.23
CA TYR A 194 -1.01 19.74 -13.25
C TYR A 194 -0.78 20.62 -14.48
N TRP A 195 -1.77 21.44 -14.83
CA TRP A 195 -1.64 22.40 -15.94
C TRP A 195 -0.65 23.51 -15.61
N GLU A 196 -0.62 23.96 -14.35
CA GLU A 196 0.38 24.90 -13.85
C GLU A 196 1.79 24.30 -13.85
N ALA A 197 1.93 23.06 -13.39
CA ALA A 197 3.22 22.36 -13.35
C ALA A 197 3.75 21.98 -14.76
N MET A 198 2.84 21.81 -15.74
CA MET A 198 3.18 21.42 -17.11
C MET A 198 2.55 22.38 -18.14
N PRO A 199 3.10 23.60 -18.28
CA PRO A 199 2.54 24.59 -19.18
C PRO A 199 2.41 24.10 -20.62
N GLY A 200 1.25 24.36 -21.23
CA GLY A 200 0.92 23.94 -22.60
C GLY A 200 0.42 22.51 -22.74
N LEU A 201 0.51 21.67 -21.72
CA LEU A 201 0.03 20.29 -21.80
C LEU A 201 -1.49 20.23 -22.01
N ARG A 202 -2.26 21.08 -21.32
CA ARG A 202 -3.71 21.17 -21.51
C ARG A 202 -4.09 21.39 -22.97
N ASP A 203 -3.48 22.37 -23.62
CA ASP A 203 -3.76 22.72 -25.02
C ASP A 203 -3.26 21.65 -26.00
N ALA A 204 -2.23 20.89 -25.62
CA ALA A 204 -1.76 19.76 -26.41
C ALA A 204 -2.74 18.58 -26.36
N LEU A 205 -3.39 18.36 -25.22
CA LEU A 205 -4.29 17.22 -25.03
C LEU A 205 -5.73 17.50 -25.46
N PHE A 206 -6.22 18.75 -25.30
CA PHE A 206 -7.62 19.09 -25.50
C PHE A 206 -7.83 20.13 -26.61
N ALA A 207 -8.91 19.96 -27.33
CA ALA A 207 -9.43 20.92 -28.30
C ALA A 207 -10.86 21.35 -27.91
N PRO A 208 -11.33 22.53 -28.30
CA PRO A 208 -12.71 22.94 -28.10
C PRO A 208 -13.67 21.89 -28.67
N GLY A 209 -14.67 21.53 -27.90
CA GLY A 209 -15.72 20.59 -28.30
C GLY A 209 -16.84 21.27 -29.08
N SER A 210 -17.94 20.55 -29.27
CA SER A 210 -19.15 21.03 -29.95
C SER A 210 -19.89 22.13 -29.20
N THR A 211 -19.62 22.31 -27.89
CA THR A 211 -20.15 23.42 -27.08
C THR A 211 -19.01 24.13 -26.33
N PRO A 212 -19.21 25.41 -25.95
CA PRO A 212 -18.18 26.15 -25.19
C PRO A 212 -17.83 25.55 -23.81
N LYS A 213 -18.67 24.67 -23.29
CA LYS A 213 -18.50 24.04 -21.98
C LYS A 213 -17.78 22.67 -22.04
N HIS A 214 -17.53 22.16 -23.24
CA HIS A 214 -16.96 20.85 -23.46
C HIS A 214 -15.72 20.91 -24.32
N SER A 215 -14.78 20.04 -24.06
CA SER A 215 -13.58 19.80 -24.86
C SER A 215 -13.57 18.36 -25.38
N VAL A 216 -12.78 18.12 -26.40
CA VAL A 216 -12.51 16.75 -26.92
C VAL A 216 -11.02 16.47 -26.87
N LEU A 217 -10.65 15.22 -26.79
CA LEU A 217 -9.25 14.83 -26.90
C LEU A 217 -8.73 15.15 -28.31
N ARG A 218 -7.57 15.76 -28.39
CA ARG A 218 -6.85 16.09 -29.62
C ARG A 218 -5.98 14.96 -30.11
N VAL A 219 -5.69 14.00 -29.24
CA VAL A 219 -4.74 12.91 -29.42
C VAL A 219 -5.43 11.57 -29.24
N ASP A 220 -4.99 10.55 -29.97
CA ASP A 220 -5.53 9.20 -29.87
C ASP A 220 -5.04 8.49 -28.60
N ASN A 221 -3.82 8.77 -28.17
CA ASN A 221 -3.24 8.19 -26.96
C ASN A 221 -2.70 9.29 -26.03
N PRO A 222 -3.49 9.68 -25.00
CA PRO A 222 -3.09 10.71 -24.04
C PRO A 222 -1.83 10.38 -23.26
N ASP A 223 -1.62 9.12 -22.88
CA ASP A 223 -0.47 8.71 -22.08
C ASP A 223 0.84 8.96 -22.84
N VAL A 224 0.87 8.58 -24.11
CA VAL A 224 2.05 8.81 -24.96
C VAL A 224 2.27 10.31 -25.17
N ALA A 225 1.21 11.07 -25.39
CA ALA A 225 1.31 12.52 -25.57
C ALA A 225 1.83 13.23 -24.32
N ILE A 226 1.40 12.82 -23.12
CA ILE A 226 1.89 13.34 -21.85
C ILE A 226 3.38 13.01 -21.68
N LEU A 227 3.77 11.75 -21.84
CA LEU A 227 5.15 11.31 -21.66
C LEU A 227 6.14 11.97 -22.65
N GLN A 228 5.68 12.36 -23.84
CA GLN A 228 6.48 13.02 -24.85
C GLN A 228 6.41 14.56 -24.77
N HIS A 229 5.54 15.11 -23.91
CA HIS A 229 5.39 16.56 -23.85
C HIS A 229 6.63 17.22 -23.20
N PRO A 230 7.18 18.30 -23.78
CA PRO A 230 8.40 18.93 -23.26
C PRO A 230 8.31 19.37 -21.79
N ALA A 231 7.15 19.87 -21.36
CA ALA A 231 6.93 20.29 -19.96
C ALA A 231 6.89 19.09 -19.00
N ALA A 232 6.35 17.96 -19.43
CA ALA A 232 6.36 16.74 -18.63
C ALA A 232 7.78 16.16 -18.50
N ILE A 233 8.56 16.18 -19.58
CA ILE A 233 9.97 15.78 -19.57
C ILE A 233 10.78 16.72 -18.66
N ALA A 234 10.56 18.04 -18.75
CA ALA A 234 11.23 19.01 -17.90
C ALA A 234 10.89 18.83 -16.41
N LEU A 235 9.62 18.51 -16.09
CA LEU A 235 9.19 18.19 -14.72
C LEU A 235 9.87 16.90 -14.21
N TYR A 236 9.98 15.87 -15.03
CA TYR A 236 10.67 14.63 -14.69
C TYR A 236 12.17 14.87 -14.46
N ASP A 237 12.82 15.65 -15.32
CA ASP A 237 14.23 16.00 -15.17
C ASP A 237 14.47 16.84 -13.91
N HIS A 238 13.54 17.75 -13.60
CA HIS A 238 13.59 18.51 -12.34
C HIS A 238 13.45 17.59 -11.14
N PHE A 239 12.46 16.69 -11.12
CA PHE A 239 12.31 15.68 -10.07
C PHE A 239 13.58 14.85 -9.88
N ARG A 240 14.17 14.38 -10.98
CA ARG A 240 15.40 13.59 -10.94
C ARG A 240 16.59 14.38 -10.41
N SER A 241 16.71 15.64 -10.83
CA SER A 241 17.78 16.52 -10.34
C SER A 241 17.64 16.90 -8.88
N SER A 242 16.41 17.08 -8.38
CA SER A 242 16.13 17.37 -6.97
C SER A 242 16.55 16.23 -6.05
N LEU A 243 16.51 14.99 -6.53
CA LEU A 243 16.97 13.82 -5.77
C LEU A 243 18.47 13.51 -5.96
N SER A 244 19.17 14.27 -6.83
CA SER A 244 20.59 14.04 -7.06
C SER A 244 21.41 14.23 -5.77
N GLY A 245 22.30 13.27 -5.47
CA GLY A 245 23.12 13.27 -4.25
C GLY A 245 22.40 12.80 -2.97
N PHE A 246 21.14 12.41 -3.05
CA PHE A 246 20.44 11.83 -1.89
C PHE A 246 21.02 10.45 -1.52
N ASP A 247 21.48 9.70 -2.47
CA ASP A 247 22.22 8.44 -2.29
C ASP A 247 23.56 8.66 -1.58
N ASP A 248 24.27 9.76 -1.89
CA ASP A 248 25.48 10.14 -1.18
C ASP A 248 25.19 10.52 0.29
N ASP A 249 24.10 11.24 0.54
CA ASP A 249 23.67 11.57 1.91
C ASP A 249 23.35 10.30 2.71
N ILE A 250 22.64 9.34 2.11
CA ILE A 250 22.38 8.05 2.71
C ILE A 250 23.68 7.29 3.01
N ALA A 251 24.59 7.23 2.04
CA ALA A 251 25.86 6.56 2.18
C ALA A 251 26.72 7.21 3.29
N GLN A 252 26.81 8.52 3.30
CA GLN A 252 27.53 9.24 4.33
C GLN A 252 26.95 8.99 5.72
N LYS A 253 25.64 9.01 5.85
CA LYS A 253 24.96 8.85 7.14
C LYS A 253 25.03 7.44 7.69
N LEU A 254 24.91 6.43 6.84
CA LEU A 254 24.77 5.05 7.26
C LEU A 254 26.05 4.21 7.14
N LEU A 255 26.95 4.55 6.19
CA LEU A 255 28.12 3.72 5.90
C LEU A 255 29.44 4.27 6.49
N THR A 256 29.48 5.50 6.98
CA THR A 256 30.69 6.04 7.58
C THR A 256 31.06 5.32 8.87
N ASP A 257 30.10 5.08 9.75
CA ASP A 257 30.26 4.27 10.96
C ASP A 257 28.96 3.49 11.27
N PRO A 258 28.71 2.39 10.56
CA PRO A 258 27.46 1.63 10.64
C PRO A 258 27.16 1.07 12.04
N THR A 259 28.20 0.87 12.87
CA THR A 259 28.05 0.33 14.23
C THR A 259 27.58 1.33 15.26
N ASN A 260 27.64 2.65 14.94
CA ASN A 260 27.25 3.73 15.84
C ASN A 260 26.09 4.57 15.28
N VAL A 261 25.35 4.08 14.29
CA VAL A 261 24.18 4.78 13.74
C VAL A 261 23.03 4.79 14.73
N SER A 262 22.58 5.98 15.12
CA SER A 262 21.30 6.13 15.79
C SER A 262 20.16 6.06 14.78
N VAL A 263 19.51 4.90 14.67
CA VAL A 263 18.49 4.60 13.64
C VAL A 263 17.40 5.66 13.57
N ASN A 264 16.83 6.05 14.73
CA ASN A 264 15.75 7.04 14.78
C ASN A 264 16.19 8.44 14.33
N VAL A 265 17.42 8.85 14.68
CA VAL A 265 17.99 10.15 14.30
C VAL A 265 18.30 10.15 12.80
N ALA A 266 18.92 9.08 12.30
CA ALA A 266 19.25 8.95 10.89
C ALA A 266 17.99 8.96 10.00
N GLU A 267 16.93 8.24 10.41
CA GLU A 267 15.63 8.28 9.69
C GLU A 267 15.08 9.72 9.66
N ALA A 268 15.03 10.39 10.79
CA ALA A 268 14.47 11.74 10.87
C ALA A 268 15.22 12.74 9.99
N GLU A 269 16.56 12.66 9.96
CA GLU A 269 17.39 13.54 9.14
C GLU A 269 17.28 13.24 7.65
N LEU A 270 17.32 11.96 7.25
CA LEU A 270 17.16 11.54 5.85
C LEU A 270 15.76 11.88 5.33
N ARG A 271 14.72 11.66 6.12
CA ARG A 271 13.36 12.06 5.79
C ARG A 271 13.23 13.57 5.63
N HIS A 272 13.80 14.36 6.54
CA HIS A 272 13.78 15.81 6.44
C HIS A 272 14.46 16.29 5.16
N ASN A 273 15.64 15.78 4.86
CA ASN A 273 16.38 16.05 3.62
C ASN A 273 15.55 15.66 2.38
N LEU A 274 14.91 14.49 2.38
CA LEU A 274 14.04 14.05 1.30
C LEU A 274 12.89 15.06 1.07
N PHE A 275 12.21 15.51 2.13
CA PHE A 275 11.09 16.45 2.02
C PHE A 275 11.54 17.84 1.57
N GLU A 276 12.68 18.33 2.03
CA GLU A 276 13.26 19.59 1.57
C GLU A 276 13.55 19.58 0.07
N ARG A 277 14.11 18.49 -0.46
CA ARG A 277 14.39 18.32 -1.90
C ARG A 277 13.14 18.35 -2.78
N LEU A 278 11.97 18.06 -2.22
CA LEU A 278 10.70 18.00 -2.93
C LEU A 278 9.83 19.27 -2.78
N THR A 279 10.28 20.26 -2.04
CA THR A 279 9.47 21.44 -1.70
C THR A 279 8.96 22.19 -2.93
N ASP A 280 9.76 22.27 -3.99
CA ASP A 280 9.41 22.98 -5.22
C ASP A 280 8.62 22.13 -6.22
N LEU A 281 8.35 20.86 -5.89
CA LEU A 281 7.66 19.91 -6.76
C LEU A 281 6.21 19.69 -6.31
N GLN A 282 5.37 20.70 -6.53
CA GLN A 282 3.98 20.74 -6.01
C GLN A 282 3.08 19.56 -6.44
N VAL A 283 3.38 18.93 -7.58
CA VAL A 283 2.61 17.76 -8.08
C VAL A 283 3.10 16.43 -7.52
N VAL A 284 4.26 16.41 -6.88
CA VAL A 284 4.81 15.20 -6.24
C VAL A 284 4.36 15.15 -4.79
N ASP A 285 3.66 14.09 -4.41
CA ASP A 285 3.32 13.85 -3.02
C ASP A 285 4.54 13.33 -2.24
N PRO A 286 5.11 14.13 -1.31
CA PRO A 286 6.29 13.74 -0.56
C PRO A 286 6.05 12.51 0.33
N TYR A 287 4.81 12.29 0.79
CA TYR A 287 4.48 11.13 1.61
C TYR A 287 4.48 9.83 0.79
N SER A 288 4.11 9.89 -0.48
CA SER A 288 4.21 8.74 -1.38
C SER A 288 5.67 8.34 -1.61
N LEU A 289 6.57 9.31 -1.78
CA LEU A 289 8.00 9.03 -1.90
C LEU A 289 8.61 8.55 -0.57
N TYR A 290 8.16 9.10 0.55
CA TYR A 290 8.53 8.62 1.89
C TYR A 290 8.12 7.16 2.10
N GLN A 291 7.00 6.70 1.56
CA GLN A 291 6.63 5.28 1.63
C GLN A 291 7.66 4.39 0.92
N VAL A 292 8.15 4.81 -0.25
CA VAL A 292 9.20 4.07 -0.96
C VAL A 292 10.48 4.00 -0.11
N PHE A 293 10.89 5.11 0.47
CA PHE A 293 12.01 5.16 1.42
C PHE A 293 11.78 4.24 2.63
N SER A 294 10.61 4.32 3.27
CA SER A 294 10.28 3.54 4.46
C SER A 294 10.29 2.03 4.20
N ASN A 295 9.83 1.58 3.03
CA ASN A 295 9.85 0.15 2.66
C ASN A 295 11.28 -0.44 2.65
N VAL A 296 12.27 0.39 2.28
CA VAL A 296 13.69 0.00 2.32
C VAL A 296 14.25 0.19 3.72
N TRP A 297 13.85 1.29 4.39
CA TRP A 297 14.32 1.65 5.72
C TRP A 297 14.03 0.59 6.77
N ASP A 298 12.85 -0.01 6.78
CA ASP A 298 12.45 -1.01 7.77
C ASP A 298 13.42 -2.21 7.81
N ARG A 299 13.88 -2.66 6.65
CA ARG A 299 14.90 -3.72 6.56
C ARG A 299 16.29 -3.23 6.93
N THR A 300 16.65 -2.04 6.46
CA THR A 300 17.97 -1.44 6.71
C THR A 300 18.15 -1.11 8.19
N SER A 301 17.15 -0.56 8.85
CA SER A 301 17.16 -0.21 10.26
C SER A 301 17.40 -1.42 11.16
N ALA A 302 16.72 -2.53 10.89
CA ALA A 302 16.91 -3.77 11.62
C ALA A 302 18.37 -4.28 11.54
N HIS A 303 18.97 -4.21 10.36
CA HIS A 303 20.39 -4.59 10.17
C HIS A 303 21.34 -3.64 10.89
N LEU A 304 21.08 -2.32 10.88
CA LEU A 304 21.88 -1.34 11.61
C LEU A 304 21.78 -1.54 13.14
N GLU A 305 20.60 -1.88 13.66
CA GLU A 305 20.45 -2.21 15.08
C GLU A 305 21.22 -3.46 15.48
N VAL A 306 21.26 -4.49 14.64
CA VAL A 306 22.07 -5.70 14.86
C VAL A 306 23.56 -5.34 14.84
N LEU A 307 24.01 -4.55 13.86
CA LEU A 307 25.40 -4.07 13.80
C LEU A 307 25.78 -3.23 15.02
N GLY A 308 24.88 -2.37 15.50
CA GLY A 308 25.12 -1.57 16.72
C GLY A 308 25.29 -2.39 17.97
N ARG A 309 24.59 -3.55 18.07
CA ARG A 309 24.68 -4.45 19.24
C ARG A 309 25.84 -5.44 19.17
N GLU A 310 26.07 -6.04 18.01
CA GLU A 310 26.97 -7.18 17.83
C GLU A 310 28.27 -6.82 17.08
N GLY A 311 28.34 -5.63 16.52
CA GLY A 311 29.49 -5.18 15.74
C GLY A 311 29.61 -5.91 14.38
N TRP A 312 30.78 -5.77 13.74
CA TRP A 312 31.04 -6.33 12.41
C TRP A 312 31.01 -7.88 12.34
N GLU A 313 31.12 -8.57 13.45
CA GLU A 313 31.04 -10.04 13.45
C GLU A 313 29.62 -10.53 13.07
N ALA A 314 28.59 -9.73 13.31
CA ALA A 314 27.21 -10.03 12.89
C ALA A 314 27.06 -10.21 11.38
N VAL A 315 27.92 -9.56 10.57
CA VAL A 315 27.89 -9.65 9.10
C VAL A 315 28.15 -11.09 8.61
N ARG A 316 28.88 -11.89 9.38
CA ARG A 316 29.15 -13.30 9.08
C ARG A 316 28.08 -14.25 9.59
N GLY A 317 27.17 -13.74 10.41
CA GLY A 317 26.10 -14.51 11.02
C GLY A 317 25.03 -14.90 10.02
N VAL A 318 24.43 -16.08 10.24
CA VAL A 318 23.24 -16.57 9.54
C VAL A 318 22.19 -17.00 10.54
N ASP A 319 20.93 -16.74 10.23
CA ASP A 319 19.79 -17.15 11.05
C ASP A 319 18.92 -18.15 10.27
N PRO A 320 18.22 -19.07 10.96
CA PRO A 320 17.30 -19.97 10.28
C PRO A 320 16.12 -19.21 9.67
N ASN A 321 15.81 -19.51 8.41
CA ASN A 321 14.63 -18.99 7.74
C ASN A 321 13.41 -19.80 8.18
N ILE A 322 12.64 -19.29 9.13
CA ILE A 322 11.43 -19.94 9.64
C ILE A 322 10.22 -19.42 8.88
N VAL A 323 9.51 -20.31 8.18
CA VAL A 323 8.28 -20.03 7.45
C VAL A 323 7.10 -20.76 8.09
N MET A 324 5.96 -20.07 8.16
CA MET A 324 4.71 -20.67 8.63
C MET A 324 4.06 -21.45 7.49
N LYS A 325 3.96 -22.77 7.64
CA LYS A 325 3.27 -23.66 6.68
C LYS A 325 1.96 -24.18 7.25
N LYS A 326 1.00 -24.44 6.36
CA LYS A 326 -0.29 -25.05 6.73
C LYS A 326 -0.29 -26.53 6.37
N ARG A 327 -0.61 -27.38 7.34
CA ARG A 327 -0.86 -28.80 7.07
C ARG A 327 -2.07 -28.95 6.16
N GLN A 328 -1.95 -29.68 5.06
CA GLN A 328 -3.03 -29.83 4.07
C GLN A 328 -4.33 -30.43 4.65
N LYS A 329 -4.23 -31.36 5.63
CA LYS A 329 -5.39 -32.06 6.20
C LYS A 329 -6.05 -31.30 7.36
N THR A 330 -5.28 -30.75 8.30
CA THR A 330 -5.78 -30.11 9.53
C THR A 330 -5.89 -28.61 9.42
N LYS A 331 -5.28 -27.99 8.37
CA LYS A 331 -5.11 -26.55 8.22
C LYS A 331 -4.40 -25.86 9.38
N GLU A 332 -3.80 -26.63 10.29
CA GLU A 332 -2.97 -26.11 11.37
C GLU A 332 -1.68 -25.50 10.83
N GLU A 333 -1.33 -24.35 11.34
CA GLU A 333 -0.08 -23.67 11.02
C GLU A 333 1.05 -24.28 11.85
N TYR A 334 2.20 -24.51 11.23
CA TYR A 334 3.41 -24.97 11.89
C TYR A 334 4.63 -24.25 11.32
N GLU A 335 5.64 -24.09 12.14
CA GLU A 335 6.92 -23.54 11.76
C GLU A 335 7.74 -24.58 10.99
N ASP A 336 8.30 -24.18 9.85
CA ASP A 336 9.20 -25.00 9.06
C ASP A 336 10.44 -24.19 8.67
N GLN A 337 11.61 -24.79 8.79
CA GLN A 337 12.85 -24.10 8.41
C GLN A 337 13.14 -24.31 6.94
N GLU A 338 13.02 -23.23 6.16
CA GLU A 338 13.37 -23.21 4.73
C GLU A 338 14.77 -22.60 4.47
N GLY A 339 15.80 -23.25 4.97
CA GLY A 339 17.18 -22.81 4.78
C GLY A 339 17.62 -21.75 5.80
N TRP A 340 18.44 -20.80 5.36
CA TRP A 340 19.10 -19.79 6.18
C TRP A 340 18.98 -18.41 5.56
N LEU A 341 18.97 -17.38 6.40
CA LEU A 341 19.05 -15.97 6.00
C LEU A 341 20.36 -15.38 6.53
N GLY A 342 20.93 -14.47 5.78
CA GLY A 342 22.03 -13.66 6.30
C GLY A 342 21.50 -12.70 7.37
N ARG A 343 22.16 -12.69 8.54
CA ARG A 343 21.74 -11.89 9.71
C ARG A 343 21.75 -10.38 9.42
N VAL A 344 22.74 -9.90 8.67
CA VAL A 344 22.89 -8.50 8.27
C VAL A 344 22.94 -8.35 6.76
N LEU A 345 23.68 -9.20 6.06
CA LEU A 345 23.75 -9.17 4.60
C LEU A 345 22.78 -10.18 4.00
N PRO A 346 21.74 -9.72 3.29
CA PRO A 346 20.85 -10.61 2.54
C PRO A 346 21.63 -11.43 1.51
N PHE A 347 21.28 -12.69 1.35
CA PHE A 347 21.97 -13.56 0.39
C PHE A 347 21.89 -13.06 -1.03
N GLU A 348 20.79 -12.38 -1.40
CA GLU A 348 20.63 -11.77 -2.73
C GLU A 348 21.74 -10.75 -3.04
N VAL A 349 22.18 -9.97 -2.04
CA VAL A 349 23.30 -9.03 -2.20
C VAL A 349 24.61 -9.78 -2.44
N VAL A 350 24.82 -10.85 -1.67
CA VAL A 350 26.01 -11.71 -1.84
C VAL A 350 25.99 -12.40 -3.19
N GLN A 351 24.85 -12.93 -3.60
CA GLN A 351 24.66 -13.58 -4.90
C GLN A 351 24.95 -12.64 -6.06
N ARG A 352 24.36 -11.42 -6.05
CA ARG A 352 24.62 -10.42 -7.09
C ARG A 352 26.09 -10.06 -7.22
N HIS A 353 26.81 -10.04 -6.11
CA HIS A 353 28.23 -9.62 -6.11
C HIS A 353 29.21 -10.75 -6.38
N ARG A 354 28.87 -11.99 -5.97
CA ARG A 354 29.77 -13.16 -6.05
C ARG A 354 29.35 -14.20 -7.07
N MET A 355 28.05 -14.22 -7.44
CA MET A 355 27.43 -15.24 -8.30
C MET A 355 26.59 -14.56 -9.39
N SER A 356 27.08 -13.48 -9.95
CA SER A 356 26.32 -12.66 -10.93
C SER A 356 25.99 -13.43 -12.21
N SER A 357 26.85 -14.34 -12.66
CA SER A 357 26.62 -15.21 -13.82
C SER A 357 25.51 -16.22 -13.56
N GLU A 358 25.55 -16.89 -12.41
CA GLU A 358 24.57 -17.88 -12.00
C GLU A 358 23.20 -17.24 -11.76
N LEU A 359 23.18 -16.02 -11.20
CA LEU A 359 21.95 -15.25 -11.02
C LEU A 359 21.33 -14.88 -12.38
N LEU A 360 22.15 -14.42 -13.33
CA LEU A 360 21.69 -14.11 -14.68
C LEU A 360 21.13 -15.36 -15.39
N ASP A 361 21.79 -16.51 -15.25
CA ASP A 361 21.32 -17.78 -15.81
C ASP A 361 19.98 -18.21 -15.17
N LEU A 362 19.82 -17.97 -13.86
CA LEU A 362 18.58 -18.23 -13.14
C LEU A 362 17.45 -17.34 -13.68
N GLU A 363 17.66 -16.03 -13.77
CA GLU A 363 16.67 -15.07 -14.29
C GLU A 363 16.29 -15.39 -15.75
N GLN A 364 17.27 -15.68 -16.59
CA GLN A 364 16.98 -16.09 -17.97
C GLN A 364 16.19 -17.39 -18.05
N THR A 365 16.48 -18.35 -17.16
CA THR A 365 15.75 -19.61 -17.12
C THR A 365 14.33 -19.41 -16.61
N GLN A 366 14.09 -18.54 -15.63
CA GLN A 366 12.77 -18.14 -15.15
C GLN A 366 11.97 -17.46 -16.25
N ASN A 367 12.50 -16.46 -16.94
CA ASN A 367 11.82 -15.78 -18.04
C ASN A 367 11.45 -16.75 -19.16
N ARG A 368 12.34 -17.69 -19.48
CA ARG A 368 12.06 -18.74 -20.49
C ARG A 368 10.99 -19.71 -20.01
N LEU A 369 10.93 -20.00 -18.72
CA LEU A 369 9.87 -20.85 -18.14
C LEU A 369 8.52 -20.15 -18.19
N GLU A 370 8.46 -18.87 -17.84
CA GLU A 370 7.23 -18.07 -17.90
C GLU A 370 6.72 -17.96 -19.34
N ALA A 371 7.58 -17.61 -20.30
CA ALA A 371 7.21 -17.56 -21.71
C ALA A 371 6.73 -18.93 -22.24
N ALA A 372 7.36 -20.03 -21.81
CA ALA A 372 6.89 -21.37 -22.18
C ALA A 372 5.55 -21.73 -21.52
N ALA A 373 5.30 -21.26 -20.29
CA ALA A 373 4.01 -21.46 -19.61
C ALA A 373 2.88 -20.67 -20.28
N GLU A 374 3.13 -19.39 -20.62
CA GLU A 374 2.18 -18.55 -21.35
C GLU A 374 1.82 -19.18 -22.72
N ARG A 375 2.85 -19.53 -23.50
CA ARG A 375 2.62 -20.17 -24.80
C ARG A 375 1.86 -21.49 -24.70
N LYS A 376 2.14 -22.27 -23.64
CA LYS A 376 1.39 -23.51 -23.38
C LYS A 376 -0.08 -23.23 -23.10
N THR A 377 -0.39 -22.19 -22.34
CA THR A 377 -1.76 -21.77 -22.03
C THR A 377 -2.48 -21.28 -23.29
N GLU A 378 -1.82 -20.43 -24.10
CA GLU A 378 -2.36 -19.99 -25.39
C GLU A 378 -2.72 -21.16 -26.32
N LEU A 379 -1.83 -22.13 -26.45
CA LEU A 379 -2.10 -23.33 -27.26
C LEU A 379 -3.22 -24.19 -26.65
N PHE A 380 -3.33 -24.22 -25.33
CA PHE A 380 -4.41 -24.95 -24.68
C PHE A 380 -5.77 -24.28 -24.92
N ASP A 381 -5.83 -22.95 -24.88
CA ASP A 381 -7.04 -22.14 -25.12
C ASP A 381 -7.46 -22.14 -26.60
N GLN A 382 -6.53 -22.47 -27.51
CA GLN A 382 -6.82 -22.66 -28.94
C GLN A 382 -7.42 -24.03 -29.28
N LEU A 383 -7.49 -24.97 -28.34
CA LEU A 383 -8.15 -26.23 -28.51
C LEU A 383 -9.67 -26.00 -28.66
N ASP A 384 -10.15 -26.08 -29.89
CA ASP A 384 -11.56 -25.91 -30.19
C ASP A 384 -12.34 -27.20 -29.83
N GLU A 385 -13.54 -27.04 -29.25
CA GLU A 385 -14.40 -28.16 -28.85
C GLU A 385 -14.80 -29.04 -30.06
N GLU A 386 -14.81 -28.49 -31.27
CA GLU A 386 -15.10 -29.22 -32.51
C GLU A 386 -13.94 -30.12 -32.97
N ASN A 387 -12.70 -29.83 -32.61
CA ASN A 387 -11.54 -30.68 -32.90
C ASN A 387 -11.40 -31.89 -31.94
N TYR A 388 -12.37 -32.14 -31.10
CA TYR A 388 -12.51 -33.32 -30.24
C TYR A 388 -12.70 -34.67 -31.00
N LEU A 389 -12.57 -34.70 -32.30
CA LEU A 389 -12.33 -35.96 -33.02
C LEU A 389 -11.03 -36.66 -32.60
N ILE A 390 -10.14 -35.92 -31.99
CA ILE A 390 -8.98 -36.40 -31.20
C ILE A 390 -9.44 -36.99 -29.84
N ALA A 391 -10.72 -36.91 -29.50
CA ALA A 391 -11.31 -37.38 -28.23
C ALA A 391 -11.12 -38.91 -27.98
N GLN A 392 -10.73 -39.67 -28.96
CA GLN A 392 -10.28 -41.07 -28.76
C GLN A 392 -8.83 -41.17 -28.25
N ILE A 393 -8.06 -40.07 -28.32
CA ILE A 393 -6.70 -39.99 -27.82
C ILE A 393 -6.69 -38.87 -26.79
N SER A 394 -6.65 -39.21 -25.49
CA SER A 394 -6.62 -38.26 -24.42
C SER A 394 -5.34 -37.41 -24.51
N ILE A 395 -5.39 -36.28 -25.23
CA ILE A 395 -4.30 -35.30 -25.31
C ILE A 395 -4.30 -34.32 -24.13
N VAL A 396 -5.42 -34.26 -23.41
CA VAL A 396 -5.62 -33.46 -22.20
C VAL A 396 -5.74 -34.35 -20.96
N ASN A 397 -5.45 -33.81 -19.79
CA ASN A 397 -5.60 -34.54 -18.54
C ASN A 397 -7.08 -34.70 -18.16
N LYS A 398 -7.38 -35.57 -17.17
CA LYS A 398 -8.76 -35.85 -16.72
C LYS A 398 -9.53 -34.62 -16.21
N ASN A 399 -8.84 -33.58 -15.84
CA ASN A 399 -9.44 -32.34 -15.32
C ASN A 399 -9.50 -31.23 -16.39
N GLU A 400 -9.10 -31.53 -17.62
CA GLU A 400 -9.08 -30.58 -18.74
C GLU A 400 -8.34 -29.30 -18.45
N THR A 401 -7.19 -29.40 -17.77
CA THR A 401 -6.39 -28.26 -17.35
C THR A 401 -4.98 -28.23 -17.93
N ASP A 402 -4.53 -29.28 -18.57
CA ASP A 402 -3.18 -29.39 -19.17
C ASP A 402 -3.06 -30.49 -20.19
N PHE A 403 -2.07 -30.37 -21.06
CA PHE A 403 -1.75 -31.43 -22.05
C PHE A 403 -1.18 -32.69 -21.41
N VAL A 404 -1.37 -33.82 -22.07
CA VAL A 404 -0.77 -35.11 -21.73
C VAL A 404 0.25 -35.50 -22.79
N LYS A 405 1.52 -35.56 -22.43
CA LYS A 405 2.64 -35.87 -23.33
C LYS A 405 2.40 -37.14 -24.17
N GLY A 406 1.98 -38.23 -23.51
CA GLY A 406 1.73 -39.50 -24.18
C GLY A 406 0.56 -39.46 -25.17
N GLY A 407 -0.45 -38.63 -24.88
CA GLY A 407 -1.57 -38.37 -25.78
C GLY A 407 -1.11 -37.61 -27.03
N LEU A 408 -0.40 -36.51 -26.83
CA LEU A 408 0.17 -35.71 -27.93
C LEU A 408 1.07 -36.55 -28.85
N GLN A 409 1.97 -37.36 -28.29
CA GLN A 409 2.83 -38.26 -29.06
C GLN A 409 2.06 -39.28 -29.88
N LYS A 410 0.98 -39.87 -29.33
CA LYS A 410 0.12 -40.80 -30.04
C LYS A 410 -0.64 -40.13 -31.18
N ALA A 411 -1.18 -38.93 -30.91
CA ALA A 411 -1.89 -38.17 -31.94
C ALA A 411 -0.96 -37.81 -33.10
N ILE A 412 0.19 -37.24 -32.83
CA ILE A 412 1.21 -36.91 -33.86
C ILE A 412 1.58 -38.14 -34.70
N LYS A 413 1.73 -39.32 -34.06
CA LYS A 413 2.09 -40.53 -34.76
C LYS A 413 1.01 -40.96 -35.72
N LEU A 414 -0.28 -40.93 -35.30
CA LEU A 414 -1.43 -41.29 -36.12
C LEU A 414 -1.55 -40.41 -37.36
N TYR A 415 -1.44 -39.07 -37.17
CA TYR A 415 -1.49 -38.14 -38.30
C TYR A 415 -0.32 -38.29 -39.26
N ARG A 416 0.90 -38.62 -38.79
CA ARG A 416 2.06 -38.88 -39.67
C ARG A 416 1.99 -40.18 -40.44
N GLU A 417 1.26 -41.18 -39.96
CA GLU A 417 1.07 -42.47 -40.64
C GLU A 417 -0.08 -42.44 -41.67
N ASP A 418 -0.96 -41.44 -41.59
CA ASP A 418 -2.04 -41.24 -42.56
C ASP A 418 -1.50 -40.60 -43.86
N LYS A 419 -1.69 -41.27 -44.99
CA LYS A 419 -1.23 -40.79 -46.30
C LYS A 419 -2.24 -39.91 -47.04
N THR A 420 -3.41 -39.66 -46.43
CA THR A 420 -4.54 -38.95 -47.03
C THR A 420 -4.92 -37.69 -46.28
N LEU A 421 -3.93 -37.00 -45.67
CA LEU A 421 -4.14 -35.79 -44.91
C LEU A 421 -4.73 -34.66 -45.76
N THR A 422 -5.77 -34.03 -45.26
CA THR A 422 -6.30 -32.76 -45.77
C THR A 422 -5.46 -31.59 -45.32
N ASP A 423 -5.68 -30.40 -45.89
CA ASP A 423 -4.97 -29.20 -45.46
C ASP A 423 -5.26 -28.87 -43.95
N GLU A 424 -6.51 -29.12 -43.49
CA GLU A 424 -6.90 -28.96 -42.07
C GLU A 424 -6.17 -29.98 -41.17
N ASP A 425 -5.98 -31.21 -41.63
CA ASP A 425 -5.21 -32.22 -40.88
C ASP A 425 -3.71 -31.86 -40.78
N GLN A 426 -3.16 -31.16 -41.76
CA GLN A 426 -1.79 -30.65 -41.72
C GLN A 426 -1.64 -29.51 -40.70
N GLU A 427 -2.58 -28.57 -40.68
CA GLU A 427 -2.59 -27.48 -39.66
C GLU A 427 -2.71 -28.07 -38.26
N LEU A 428 -3.57 -29.05 -38.05
CA LEU A 428 -3.72 -29.73 -36.78
C LEU A 428 -2.47 -30.52 -36.38
N LEU A 429 -1.78 -31.16 -37.33
CA LEU A 429 -0.51 -31.82 -37.04
C LEU A 429 0.60 -30.82 -36.61
N GLU A 430 0.67 -29.66 -37.27
CA GLU A 430 1.58 -28.61 -36.87
C GLU A 430 1.28 -28.11 -35.47
N PHE A 431 0.02 -27.87 -35.14
CA PHE A 431 -0.41 -27.50 -33.80
C PHE A 431 0.00 -28.53 -32.72
N LEU A 432 -0.28 -29.83 -32.98
CA LEU A 432 0.10 -30.91 -32.05
C LEU A 432 1.61 -31.03 -31.83
N VAL A 433 2.39 -30.81 -32.87
CA VAL A 433 3.86 -30.80 -32.79
C VAL A 433 4.32 -29.64 -31.94
N GLU A 434 3.80 -28.43 -32.17
CA GLU A 434 4.13 -27.26 -31.38
C GLU A 434 3.74 -27.44 -29.89
N ALA A 435 2.52 -27.95 -29.63
CA ALA A 435 2.07 -28.23 -28.27
C ALA A 435 2.99 -29.22 -27.53
N LEU A 436 3.46 -30.28 -28.22
CA LEU A 436 4.41 -31.22 -27.63
C LEU A 436 5.79 -30.59 -27.36
N GLU A 437 6.27 -29.76 -28.26
CA GLU A 437 7.55 -29.05 -28.09
C GLU A 437 7.48 -28.08 -26.91
N VAL A 438 6.45 -27.25 -26.85
CA VAL A 438 6.25 -26.28 -25.76
C VAL A 438 6.07 -26.99 -24.42
N PHE A 439 5.25 -28.05 -24.38
CA PHE A 439 5.07 -28.85 -23.17
C PHE A 439 6.39 -29.46 -22.67
N THR A 440 7.19 -30.02 -23.62
CA THR A 440 8.47 -30.65 -23.28
C THR A 440 9.50 -29.61 -22.83
N ARG A 441 9.52 -28.44 -23.48
CA ARG A 441 10.39 -27.31 -23.09
C ARG A 441 10.02 -26.78 -21.69
N HIS A 442 8.73 -26.55 -21.43
CA HIS A 442 8.27 -26.11 -20.11
C HIS A 442 8.67 -27.11 -19.00
N ALA A 443 8.46 -28.41 -19.21
CA ALA A 443 8.85 -29.46 -18.26
C ALA A 443 10.37 -29.51 -18.03
N GLY A 444 11.16 -29.34 -19.09
CA GLY A 444 12.62 -29.31 -19.01
C GLY A 444 13.16 -28.10 -18.26
N LEU A 445 12.62 -26.91 -18.53
CA LEU A 445 12.98 -25.67 -17.84
C LEU A 445 12.64 -25.72 -16.35
N ARG A 446 11.49 -26.29 -16.00
CA ARG A 446 11.10 -26.48 -14.60
C ARG A 446 12.08 -27.39 -13.83
N LEU A 447 12.57 -28.45 -14.47
CA LEU A 447 13.62 -29.30 -13.87
C LEU A 447 14.96 -28.58 -13.74
N SER A 448 15.36 -27.78 -14.74
CA SER A 448 16.58 -26.97 -14.69
C SER A 448 16.51 -25.94 -13.56
N LEU A 449 15.36 -25.29 -13.37
CA LEU A 449 15.17 -24.33 -12.29
C LEU A 449 15.34 -24.98 -10.90
N ILE A 450 14.79 -26.19 -10.70
CA ILE A 450 14.96 -26.93 -9.45
C ILE A 450 16.45 -27.26 -9.19
N HIS A 451 17.18 -27.61 -10.22
CA HIS A 451 18.63 -27.91 -10.08
C HIS A 451 19.47 -26.66 -9.80
N ILE A 452 19.07 -25.49 -10.30
CA ILE A 452 19.77 -24.24 -10.05
C ILE A 452 19.43 -23.68 -8.66
N SER A 453 18.17 -23.79 -8.23
CA SER A 453 17.67 -23.25 -6.96
C SER A 453 17.98 -24.14 -5.74
N GLU A 454 18.21 -25.45 -5.96
CA GLU A 454 18.74 -26.35 -4.93
C GLU A 454 20.23 -26.68 -5.23
N PRO A 455 21.18 -25.89 -4.71
CA PRO A 455 22.57 -26.29 -4.77
C PRO A 455 22.70 -27.66 -4.07
N THR A 456 23.12 -28.63 -4.84
CA THR A 456 23.37 -30.00 -4.41
C THR A 456 23.93 -30.03 -3.00
N ARG A 457 23.17 -30.59 -2.05
CA ARG A 457 23.72 -31.00 -0.74
C ARG A 457 24.99 -31.77 -1.01
N PRO A 458 26.13 -31.36 -0.44
CA PRO A 458 27.30 -32.23 -0.49
C PRO A 458 26.86 -33.58 0.10
N ARG A 459 26.95 -34.64 -0.68
CA ARG A 459 26.83 -36.00 -0.15
C ARG A 459 28.02 -36.17 0.79
N LEU A 460 27.76 -36.09 2.10
CA LEU A 460 28.63 -36.62 3.10
C LEU A 460 28.70 -38.15 2.99
#